data_09612047f490ba4dccc7d8b15b687bf9
#
_entry.id   09612047f490ba4dccc7d8b15b687bf9
#
_cell.length_a   1.000
_cell.length_b   1.000
_cell.length_c   1.000
_cell.angle_alpha   90.00
_cell.angle_beta   90.00
_cell.angle_gamma   90.00
#
_symmetry.space_group_name_H-M   'P 1'
#
loop_
_entity.id
_entity.type
_entity.pdbx_description
1 polymer ?
#
loop_
_entity_poly.entity_id
_entity_poly.type
_entity_poly.pdbx_seq_one_letter_code
_entity_poly.pdbx_strand_id
1 'polypeptide(L)'
;MKLTNNLAIDNQLEAYRQNGFSYAQTREIKRGLTLGFDPSLYANVDFVPHQIEIIITCLVDNLDVTHLANKCYDWMQVDEIYEGLLSGLDVSSYADRWMSWAQMRKIRKQLERKQLESEMHNL
;
A
#
# COMPACT_ATOMS: atom_id res chain seq x y z
N MET A 1 -17.02 -13.21 21.93
CA MET A 1 -15.72 -13.11 21.24
C MET A 1 -15.71 -12.00 20.20
N LYS A 2 -16.63 -11.99 19.24
CA LYS A 2 -16.68 -10.94 18.23
C LYS A 2 -16.92 -9.54 18.81
N LEU A 3 -17.80 -9.41 19.81
CA LEU A 3 -18.07 -8.12 20.47
C LEU A 3 -16.83 -7.57 21.19
N THR A 4 -16.08 -8.43 21.86
CA THR A 4 -14.85 -8.04 22.58
C THR A 4 -13.79 -7.57 21.58
N ASN A 5 -13.61 -8.28 20.45
CA ASN A 5 -12.66 -7.90 19.41
C ASN A 5 -13.04 -6.57 18.75
N ASN A 6 -14.35 -6.36 18.47
CA ASN A 6 -14.83 -5.11 17.90
C ASN A 6 -14.63 -3.94 18.84
N LEU A 7 -14.87 -4.12 20.14
CA LEU A 7 -14.63 -3.08 21.12
C LEU A 7 -13.16 -2.73 21.25
N ALA A 8 -12.29 -3.73 21.24
CA ALA A 8 -10.85 -3.52 21.29
C ALA A 8 -10.37 -2.73 20.07
N ILE A 9 -10.87 -3.07 18.88
CA ILE A 9 -10.56 -2.35 17.64
C ILE A 9 -11.09 -0.91 17.72
N ASP A 10 -12.32 -0.71 18.16
CA ASP A 10 -12.89 0.63 18.27
C ASP A 10 -12.08 1.51 19.23
N ASN A 11 -11.60 0.96 20.33
CA ASN A 11 -10.74 1.67 21.27
C ASN A 11 -9.40 2.03 20.64
N GLN A 12 -8.81 1.13 19.85
CA GLN A 12 -7.57 1.42 19.12
C GLN A 12 -7.77 2.55 18.10
N LEU A 13 -8.88 2.53 17.37
CA LEU A 13 -9.18 3.56 16.38
C LEU A 13 -9.36 4.92 17.02
N GLU A 14 -10.03 4.97 18.20
CA GLU A 14 -10.17 6.21 18.95
C GLU A 14 -8.81 6.74 19.39
N ALA A 15 -7.91 5.87 19.86
CA ALA A 15 -6.57 6.26 20.24
C ALA A 15 -5.79 6.84 19.03
N TYR A 16 -5.93 6.25 17.84
CA TYR A 16 -5.32 6.82 16.64
C TYR A 16 -5.86 8.22 16.34
N ARG A 17 -7.17 8.43 16.42
CA ARG A 17 -7.77 9.75 16.19
C ARG A 17 -7.26 10.79 17.18
N GLN A 18 -7.12 10.41 18.45
CA GLN A 18 -6.57 11.30 19.49
C GLN A 18 -5.10 11.66 19.19
N ASN A 19 -4.39 10.85 18.42
CA ASN A 19 -3.02 11.09 18.01
C ASN A 19 -2.88 11.68 16.61
N GLY A 20 -3.97 12.27 16.08
CA GLY A 20 -3.91 13.05 14.86
C GLY A 20 -4.33 12.32 13.57
N PHE A 21 -4.76 11.07 13.66
CA PHE A 21 -5.26 10.36 12.49
C PHE A 21 -6.66 10.87 12.12
N SER A 22 -6.92 10.99 10.82
CA SER A 22 -8.22 11.40 10.31
C SER A 22 -9.21 10.23 10.33
N TYR A 23 -10.49 10.54 10.16
CA TYR A 23 -11.52 9.52 9.99
C TYR A 23 -11.26 8.64 8.77
N ALA A 24 -10.82 9.26 7.67
CA ALA A 24 -10.51 8.52 6.45
C ALA A 24 -9.36 7.54 6.67
N GLN A 25 -8.33 7.95 7.40
CA GLN A 25 -7.21 7.06 7.75
C GLN A 25 -7.69 5.92 8.65
N THR A 26 -8.44 6.22 9.71
CA THR A 26 -8.86 5.18 10.66
C THR A 26 -9.86 4.21 10.06
N ARG A 27 -10.65 4.65 9.07
CA ARG A 27 -11.53 3.74 8.34
C ARG A 27 -10.73 2.64 7.63
N GLU A 28 -9.63 3.01 7.00
CA GLU A 28 -8.76 2.04 6.33
C GLU A 28 -8.01 1.17 7.34
N ILE A 29 -7.53 1.78 8.44
CA ILE A 29 -6.84 1.05 9.51
C ILE A 29 -7.75 -0.01 10.12
N LYS A 30 -9.04 0.29 10.27
CA LYS A 30 -10.02 -0.67 10.80
C LYS A 30 -10.01 -1.98 10.03
N ARG A 31 -9.95 -1.89 8.71
CA ARG A 31 -9.89 -3.09 7.85
C ARG A 31 -8.66 -3.93 8.16
N GLY A 32 -7.50 -3.30 8.28
CA GLY A 32 -6.26 -4.00 8.60
C GLY A 32 -6.29 -4.66 9.97
N LEU A 33 -6.80 -3.96 10.99
CA LEU A 33 -6.94 -4.49 12.34
C LEU A 33 -7.91 -5.66 12.37
N THR A 34 -9.04 -5.55 11.66
CA THR A 34 -10.05 -6.59 11.58
C THR A 34 -9.49 -7.87 10.94
N LEU A 35 -8.62 -7.72 9.95
CA LEU A 35 -7.98 -8.83 9.27
C LEU A 35 -6.78 -9.39 10.04
N GLY A 36 -6.37 -8.74 11.12
CA GLY A 36 -5.29 -9.23 11.98
C GLY A 36 -3.89 -8.86 11.52
N PHE A 37 -3.75 -7.92 10.59
CA PHE A 37 -2.43 -7.47 10.14
C PHE A 37 -1.77 -6.54 11.15
N ASP A 38 -0.45 -6.61 11.25
CA ASP A 38 0.36 -5.78 12.13
C ASP A 38 0.22 -4.30 11.75
N PRO A 39 -0.33 -3.46 12.64
CA PRO A 39 -0.54 -2.04 12.33
C PRO A 39 0.74 -1.25 12.09
N SER A 40 1.91 -1.74 12.53
CA SER A 40 3.17 -1.06 12.24
C SER A 40 3.46 -0.95 10.75
N LEU A 41 2.82 -1.79 9.93
CA LEU A 41 3.03 -1.80 8.49
C LEU A 41 2.23 -0.71 7.76
N TYR A 42 1.12 -0.24 8.32
CA TYR A 42 0.22 0.67 7.61
C TYR A 42 -0.30 1.84 8.45
N ALA A 43 -0.24 1.78 9.78
CA ALA A 43 -0.82 2.81 10.65
C ALA A 43 0.19 3.93 10.90
N ASN A 44 0.44 4.73 9.89
CA ASN A 44 1.33 5.88 9.94
C ASN A 44 0.53 7.15 9.66
N VAL A 45 0.60 8.14 10.55
CA VAL A 45 -0.18 9.38 10.45
C VAL A 45 0.17 10.19 9.19
N ASP A 46 1.37 9.98 8.65
CA ASP A 46 1.83 10.67 7.45
C ASP A 46 1.40 9.98 6.15
N PHE A 47 0.81 8.78 6.23
CA PHE A 47 0.30 8.08 5.06
C PHE A 47 -1.07 8.62 4.68
N VAL A 48 -1.26 8.96 3.41
CA VAL A 48 -2.59 9.32 2.91
C VAL A 48 -3.52 8.10 3.03
N PRO A 49 -4.84 8.30 3.19
CA PRO A 49 -5.77 7.17 3.35
C PRO A 49 -5.68 6.14 2.23
N HIS A 50 -5.53 6.57 0.99
CA HIS A 50 -5.38 5.68 -0.16
C HIS A 50 -4.15 4.79 -0.03
N GLN A 51 -3.05 5.33 0.48
CA GLN A 51 -1.81 4.56 0.69
C GLN A 51 -2.03 3.46 1.73
N ILE A 52 -2.73 3.77 2.83
CA ILE A 52 -3.06 2.77 3.85
C ILE A 52 -3.91 1.66 3.24
N GLU A 53 -4.93 2.02 2.46
CA GLU A 53 -5.79 1.08 1.76
C GLU A 53 -5.00 0.13 0.87
N ILE A 54 -4.09 0.68 0.06
CA ILE A 54 -3.30 -0.12 -0.88
C ILE A 54 -2.33 -1.03 -0.15
N ILE A 55 -1.69 -0.57 0.92
CA ILE A 55 -0.80 -1.42 1.72
C ILE A 55 -1.57 -2.63 2.26
N ILE A 56 -2.75 -2.40 2.83
CA ILE A 56 -3.57 -3.48 3.37
C ILE A 56 -4.02 -4.44 2.26
N THR A 57 -4.41 -3.90 1.11
CA THR A 57 -4.79 -4.72 -0.06
C THR A 57 -3.64 -5.61 -0.49
N CYS A 58 -2.43 -5.08 -0.53
CA CYS A 58 -1.24 -5.87 -0.85
C CYS A 58 -0.95 -6.94 0.20
N LEU A 59 -1.17 -6.64 1.48
CA LEU A 59 -1.00 -7.63 2.55
C LEU A 59 -1.99 -8.79 2.38
N VAL A 60 -3.23 -8.50 1.99
CA VAL A 60 -4.22 -9.54 1.69
C VAL A 60 -3.74 -10.45 0.57
N ASP A 61 -3.11 -9.90 -0.45
CA ASP A 61 -2.61 -10.63 -1.62
C ASP A 61 -1.18 -11.16 -1.44
N ASN A 62 -0.64 -11.03 -0.23
CA ASN A 62 0.70 -11.50 0.13
C ASN A 62 1.80 -10.89 -0.74
N LEU A 63 1.65 -9.62 -1.09
CA LEU A 63 2.65 -8.86 -1.83
C LEU A 63 3.58 -8.12 -0.86
N ASP A 64 4.81 -7.88 -1.29
CA ASP A 64 5.79 -7.14 -0.50
C ASP A 64 5.44 -5.64 -0.50
N VAL A 65 5.15 -5.09 0.67
CA VAL A 65 4.74 -3.68 0.84
C VAL A 65 5.89 -2.72 1.14
N THR A 66 7.13 -3.22 1.15
CA THR A 66 8.30 -2.44 1.54
C THR A 66 8.39 -1.10 0.79
N HIS A 67 8.16 -1.12 -0.53
CA HIS A 67 8.27 0.07 -1.36
C HIS A 67 7.04 0.98 -1.33
N LEU A 68 5.95 0.55 -0.68
CA LEU A 68 4.76 1.37 -0.49
C LEU A 68 4.79 2.19 0.80
N ALA A 69 5.67 1.84 1.74
CA ALA A 69 5.71 2.42 3.08
C ALA A 69 6.61 3.66 3.12
N ASN A 70 6.33 4.64 2.27
CA ASN A 70 7.05 5.92 2.24
C ASN A 70 6.06 7.07 2.32
N LYS A 71 6.17 7.87 3.37
CA LYS A 71 5.25 8.98 3.67
C LYS A 71 5.27 10.11 2.63
N CYS A 72 6.24 10.09 1.73
CA CYS A 72 6.40 11.16 0.74
C CYS A 72 5.68 10.87 -0.58
N TYR A 73 5.02 9.72 -0.71
CA TYR A 73 4.27 9.39 -1.92
C TYR A 73 2.88 10.04 -1.90
N ASP A 74 2.48 10.57 -3.06
CA ASP A 74 1.07 10.91 -3.29
C ASP A 74 0.31 9.66 -3.80
N TRP A 75 -1.02 9.79 -3.91
CA TRP A 75 -1.86 8.65 -4.29
C TRP A 75 -1.57 8.13 -5.70
N MET A 76 -1.16 9.00 -6.63
CA MET A 76 -0.83 8.59 -8.00
C MET A 76 0.47 7.80 -8.05
N GLN A 77 1.47 8.20 -7.26
CA GLN A 77 2.72 7.45 -7.13
C GLN A 77 2.46 6.07 -6.51
N VAL A 78 1.62 6.03 -5.46
CA VAL A 78 1.22 4.77 -4.82
C VAL A 78 0.59 3.83 -5.83
N ASP A 79 -0.31 4.35 -6.68
CA ASP A 79 -0.98 3.53 -7.70
C ASP A 79 0.00 2.93 -8.71
N GLU A 80 0.99 3.68 -9.14
CA GLU A 80 1.98 3.16 -10.09
C GLU A 80 2.85 2.06 -9.48
N ILE A 81 3.20 2.19 -8.21
CA ILE A 81 3.94 1.15 -7.50
C ILE A 81 3.05 -0.09 -7.34
N TYR A 82 1.79 0.09 -6.96
CA TYR A 82 0.83 -0.99 -6.79
C TYR A 82 0.63 -1.78 -8.09
N GLU A 83 0.45 -1.08 -9.21
CA GLU A 83 0.29 -1.74 -10.52
C GLU A 83 1.52 -2.60 -10.85
N GLY A 84 2.70 -2.12 -10.53
CA GLY A 84 3.93 -2.89 -10.73
C GLY A 84 3.97 -4.14 -9.84
N LEU A 85 3.56 -4.02 -8.59
CA LEU A 85 3.50 -5.16 -7.68
C LEU A 85 2.51 -6.21 -8.18
N LEU A 86 1.36 -5.78 -8.70
CA LEU A 86 0.36 -6.70 -9.28
C LEU A 86 0.91 -7.46 -10.48
N SER A 87 1.78 -6.82 -11.25
CA SER A 87 2.40 -7.44 -12.42
C SER A 87 3.65 -8.27 -12.08
N GLY A 88 4.00 -8.36 -10.80
CA GLY A 88 5.18 -9.10 -10.36
C GLY A 88 6.50 -8.45 -10.71
N LEU A 89 6.50 -7.14 -10.94
CA LEU A 89 7.72 -6.41 -11.30
C LEU A 89 8.57 -6.10 -10.06
N ASP A 90 9.88 -5.94 -10.29
CA ASP A 90 10.76 -5.34 -9.29
C ASP A 90 10.55 -3.81 -9.33
N VAL A 91 9.72 -3.31 -8.42
CA VAL A 91 9.35 -1.88 -8.40
C VAL A 91 10.46 -0.98 -7.83
N SER A 92 11.55 -1.57 -7.30
CA SER A 92 12.65 -0.79 -6.73
C SER A 92 13.29 0.16 -7.74
N SER A 93 13.19 -0.17 -9.04
CA SER A 93 13.77 0.66 -10.10
C SER A 93 13.04 1.99 -10.30
N TYR A 94 11.80 2.11 -9.83
CA TYR A 94 11.05 3.36 -9.97
C TYR A 94 10.32 3.80 -8.69
N ALA A 95 10.42 3.06 -7.60
CA ALA A 95 9.83 3.43 -6.32
C ALA A 95 10.69 4.53 -5.66
N ASP A 96 10.58 5.74 -6.18
CA ASP A 96 11.39 6.89 -5.82
C ASP A 96 10.47 8.12 -5.67
N ARG A 97 10.44 8.71 -4.47
CA ARG A 97 9.57 9.86 -4.17
C ARG A 97 9.83 11.07 -5.07
N TRP A 98 11.02 11.17 -5.63
CA TRP A 98 11.41 12.29 -6.50
C TRP A 98 10.97 12.09 -7.96
N MET A 99 10.49 10.90 -8.26
CA MET A 99 10.02 10.55 -9.60
C MET A 99 8.52 10.84 -9.71
N SER A 100 8.11 11.56 -10.75
CA SER A 100 6.69 11.82 -10.97
C SER A 100 5.94 10.53 -11.29
N TRP A 101 4.63 10.50 -11.04
CA TRP A 101 3.82 9.34 -11.37
C TRP A 101 3.90 9.00 -12.87
N ALA A 102 4.03 10.01 -13.73
CA ALA A 102 4.15 9.81 -15.18
C ALA A 102 5.47 9.13 -15.55
N GLN A 103 6.57 9.53 -14.89
CA GLN A 103 7.86 8.87 -15.06
C GLN A 103 7.83 7.43 -14.56
N MET A 104 7.20 7.21 -13.40
CA MET A 104 7.01 5.87 -12.83
C MET A 104 6.22 4.98 -13.80
N ARG A 105 5.13 5.50 -14.36
CA ARG A 105 4.30 4.76 -15.32
C ARG A 105 5.10 4.38 -16.55
N LYS A 106 5.91 5.29 -17.06
CA LYS A 106 6.74 5.01 -18.23
C LYS A 106 7.69 3.84 -17.96
N ILE A 107 8.35 3.86 -16.82
CA ILE A 107 9.27 2.79 -16.43
C ILE A 107 8.51 1.49 -16.21
N ARG A 108 7.37 1.54 -15.51
CA ARG A 108 6.53 0.36 -15.27
C ARG A 108 6.15 -0.30 -16.59
N LYS A 109 5.69 0.48 -17.56
CA LYS A 109 5.29 -0.07 -18.86
C LYS A 109 6.46 -0.67 -19.62
N GLN A 110 7.65 -0.07 -19.51
CA GLN A 110 8.85 -0.65 -20.11
C GLN A 110 9.22 -1.99 -19.49
N LEU A 111 9.11 -2.09 -18.16
CA LEU A 111 9.38 -3.33 -17.44
C LEU A 111 8.36 -4.41 -17.78
N GLU A 112 7.07 -4.04 -17.87
CA GLU A 112 6.00 -4.97 -18.27
C GLU A 112 6.26 -5.53 -19.67
N ARG A 113 6.68 -4.67 -20.59
CA ARG A 113 7.01 -5.09 -21.97
C ARG A 113 8.17 -6.07 -21.98
N LYS A 114 9.24 -5.79 -21.23
CA LYS A 114 10.39 -6.69 -21.13
C LYS A 114 10.01 -8.04 -20.54
N GLN A 115 9.16 -8.03 -19.51
CA GLN A 115 8.66 -9.24 -18.89
C GLN A 115 7.88 -10.08 -19.90
N LEU A 116 6.99 -9.45 -20.66
CA LEU A 116 6.19 -10.13 -21.69
C LEU A 116 7.08 -10.71 -22.78
N GLU A 117 8.05 -9.97 -23.26
CA GLU A 117 9.00 -10.45 -24.27
C GLU A 117 9.79 -11.66 -23.77
N SER A 118 10.23 -11.61 -22.50
CA SER A 118 10.94 -12.72 -21.88
C SER A 118 10.06 -13.98 -21.79
N GLU A 119 8.81 -13.82 -21.41
CA GLU A 119 7.85 -14.93 -21.33
C GLU A 119 7.59 -15.53 -22.72
N MET A 120 7.44 -14.70 -23.73
CA MET A 120 7.26 -15.17 -25.13
C MET A 120 8.48 -15.91 -25.63
N HIS A 121 9.68 -15.49 -25.20
CA HIS A 121 10.93 -16.12 -25.60
C HIS A 121 11.09 -17.53 -25.02
N ASN A 122 10.45 -17.80 -23.89
CA ASN A 122 10.50 -19.09 -23.21
C ASN A 122 9.45 -20.09 -23.72
N LEU A 123 8.62 -19.68 -24.64
CA LEU A 123 7.64 -20.56 -25.26
C LEU A 123 8.31 -21.34 -26.41
#